data_91160e6c506feaaf4bacc03850fb4bc4
#
_entry.id   91160e6c506feaaf4bacc03850fb4bc4
#
_cell.length_a   1.000
_cell.length_b   1.000
_cell.length_c   1.000
_cell.angle_alpha   90.00
_cell.angle_beta   90.00
_cell.angle_gamma   90.00
#
_symmetry.space_group_name_H-M   'P 1'
#
loop_
_entity.id
_entity.type
_entity.pdbx_description
1 polymer ?
#
loop_
_entity_poly.entity_id
_entity_poly.type
_entity_poly.pdbx_seq_one_letter_code
_entity_poly.pdbx_strand_id
1 'polypeptide(L)'
;MKTEMKMESRNLADLRPAEYNPRVQLQPADPEYQNIKRSIETFGYVDPIIINQDGTIIGGHQRYNVMRDLGYTEAQVVVVDLNKNDEKALNIALNKITGEWDEIKLKDLLLDLDLNDYDLTATGFSSKEVEDLVIRLDKDVEAEEDDFDADEDYESIEEPVSQRGDIWILGDHRLMCGDSTDLGDVNALMGGEEADLVITDPPYNVNYKDGSIKNDNMDEGSFEDFLQNAFLAMFESMRSGAAAYIFHADSEGLAFRRAFRDAGMKLAECLIWEKNSFVLGRQDYQWRHEPILYGWKEGAAHYFIDDRSQDTILLEDELDLESMKKEDLITYINQIVAQYKDQTTVLFENKPTKNDVHPTMKPVNLVGRLMRNSSKPGWNVLDLFGGSGSTLMAAEQIGRRAFLMELDEKFCDVIIHRWEEFTGKKAVRAGKLEVSL
;
A
#
# COMPACT_ATOMS: atom_id res chain seq x y z
N MET A 1 -30.87 -9.20 12.47
CA MET A 1 -31.55 -10.17 13.38
C MET A 1 -31.28 -9.76 14.81
N LYS A 2 -32.25 -9.87 15.75
CA LYS A 2 -31.95 -9.67 17.17
C LYS A 2 -31.31 -10.95 17.68
N THR A 3 -30.07 -10.85 18.17
CA THR A 3 -29.31 -11.97 18.77
C THR A 3 -30.01 -12.42 20.03
N GLU A 4 -30.24 -13.71 20.20
CA GLU A 4 -30.80 -14.29 21.42
C GLU A 4 -29.69 -14.33 22.46
N MET A 5 -29.85 -13.57 23.56
CA MET A 5 -28.89 -13.51 24.67
C MET A 5 -29.27 -14.53 25.74
N LYS A 6 -28.29 -15.33 26.20
CA LYS A 6 -28.45 -16.26 27.32
C LYS A 6 -27.47 -15.93 28.42
N MET A 7 -27.91 -15.95 29.68
CA MET A 7 -26.99 -15.88 30.80
C MET A 7 -26.66 -17.28 31.30
N GLU A 8 -25.38 -17.57 31.42
CA GLU A 8 -24.89 -18.88 31.84
C GLU A 8 -23.71 -18.73 32.80
N SER A 9 -23.51 -19.70 33.73
CA SER A 9 -22.26 -19.81 34.46
C SER A 9 -21.22 -20.51 33.61
N ARG A 10 -20.03 -19.93 33.49
CA ARG A 10 -18.89 -20.50 32.74
C ARG A 10 -17.64 -20.48 33.61
N ASN A 11 -16.82 -21.52 33.46
CA ASN A 11 -15.49 -21.53 34.05
C ASN A 11 -14.62 -20.48 33.32
N LEU A 12 -13.91 -19.63 34.07
CA LEU A 12 -13.02 -18.62 33.50
C LEU A 12 -11.89 -19.23 32.67
N ALA A 13 -11.48 -20.47 32.99
CA ALA A 13 -10.46 -21.16 32.21
C ALA A 13 -10.92 -21.56 30.79
N ASP A 14 -12.24 -21.63 30.55
CA ASP A 14 -12.82 -21.95 29.23
C ASP A 14 -13.02 -20.71 28.36
N LEU A 15 -12.82 -19.50 28.91
CA LEU A 15 -12.95 -18.25 28.19
C LEU A 15 -11.62 -17.86 27.52
N ARG A 16 -11.73 -17.32 26.31
CA ARG A 16 -10.58 -16.91 25.51
C ARG A 16 -10.66 -15.41 25.17
N PRO A 17 -9.71 -14.60 25.62
CA PRO A 17 -9.61 -13.21 25.14
C PRO A 17 -9.48 -13.18 23.62
N ALA A 18 -10.22 -12.28 22.97
CA ALA A 18 -10.10 -12.09 21.52
C ALA A 18 -8.73 -11.50 21.17
N GLU A 19 -7.99 -12.14 20.28
CA GLU A 19 -6.66 -11.68 19.84
C GLU A 19 -6.73 -10.33 19.09
N TYR A 20 -7.82 -10.12 18.38
CA TYR A 20 -8.11 -8.89 17.65
C TYR A 20 -8.59 -7.74 18.52
N ASN A 21 -8.79 -7.95 19.85
CA ASN A 21 -9.30 -6.89 20.73
C ASN A 21 -8.38 -5.66 20.70
N PRO A 22 -8.87 -4.47 20.24
CA PRO A 22 -8.03 -3.29 20.05
C PRO A 22 -7.84 -2.45 21.32
N ARG A 23 -8.21 -2.97 22.48
CA ARG A 23 -8.06 -2.26 23.76
C ARG A 23 -6.70 -2.50 24.35
N VAL A 24 -6.07 -1.44 24.84
CA VAL A 24 -4.85 -1.55 25.64
C VAL A 24 -5.12 -2.42 26.87
N GLN A 25 -4.29 -3.42 27.09
CA GLN A 25 -4.41 -4.29 28.25
C GLN A 25 -3.89 -3.57 29.50
N LEU A 26 -4.78 -3.38 30.46
CA LEU A 26 -4.42 -2.77 31.75
C LEU A 26 -3.48 -3.67 32.55
N GLN A 27 -2.49 -3.04 33.18
CA GLN A 27 -1.58 -3.68 34.12
C GLN A 27 -2.09 -3.52 35.55
N PRO A 28 -1.72 -4.41 36.50
CA PRO A 28 -2.15 -4.32 37.89
C PRO A 28 -1.80 -2.99 38.59
N ALA A 29 -0.79 -2.27 38.10
CA ALA A 29 -0.39 -0.97 38.64
C ALA A 29 -1.25 0.22 38.13
N ASP A 30 -2.03 0.00 37.05
CA ASP A 30 -2.81 1.08 36.43
C ASP A 30 -3.98 1.50 37.29
N PRO A 31 -4.29 2.80 37.39
CA PRO A 31 -5.42 3.30 38.17
C PRO A 31 -6.76 2.68 37.78
N GLU A 32 -7.01 2.48 36.50
CA GLU A 32 -8.21 1.87 35.94
C GLU A 32 -8.34 0.39 36.36
N TYR A 33 -7.24 -0.36 36.35
CA TYR A 33 -7.22 -1.74 36.86
C TYR A 33 -7.62 -1.78 38.34
N GLN A 34 -7.02 -0.91 39.17
CA GLN A 34 -7.29 -0.82 40.57
C GLN A 34 -8.75 -0.39 40.86
N ASN A 35 -9.33 0.48 40.01
CA ASN A 35 -10.73 0.87 40.12
C ASN A 35 -11.67 -0.30 39.83
N ILE A 36 -11.39 -1.09 38.75
CA ILE A 36 -12.17 -2.29 38.44
C ILE A 36 -12.07 -3.30 39.59
N LYS A 37 -10.86 -3.53 40.09
CA LYS A 37 -10.61 -4.44 41.22
C LYS A 37 -11.41 -4.03 42.45
N ARG A 38 -11.33 -2.76 42.86
CA ARG A 38 -12.07 -2.22 44.02
C ARG A 38 -13.58 -2.34 43.84
N SER A 39 -14.07 -2.08 42.61
CA SER A 39 -15.49 -2.22 42.29
C SER A 39 -15.97 -3.66 42.48
N ILE A 40 -15.21 -4.65 42.00
CA ILE A 40 -15.53 -6.08 42.12
C ILE A 40 -15.47 -6.51 43.59
N GLU A 41 -14.47 -6.06 44.35
CA GLU A 41 -14.33 -6.37 45.77
C GLU A 41 -15.46 -5.74 46.61
N THR A 42 -15.95 -4.56 46.24
CA THR A 42 -16.98 -3.81 47.01
C THR A 42 -18.40 -4.25 46.66
N PHE A 43 -18.72 -4.36 45.39
CA PHE A 43 -20.08 -4.57 44.90
C PHE A 43 -20.30 -5.97 44.30
N GLY A 44 -19.26 -6.77 44.20
CA GLY A 44 -19.28 -8.06 43.50
C GLY A 44 -19.23 -7.87 41.97
N TYR A 45 -19.32 -9.00 41.30
CA TYR A 45 -19.34 -9.04 39.81
C TYR A 45 -20.76 -8.76 39.30
N VAL A 46 -21.05 -7.48 39.02
CA VAL A 46 -22.39 -7.01 38.62
C VAL A 46 -22.56 -6.68 37.15
N ASP A 47 -21.45 -6.54 36.41
CA ASP A 47 -21.45 -6.25 34.96
C ASP A 47 -20.84 -7.45 34.19
N PRO A 48 -21.69 -8.30 33.53
CA PRO A 48 -21.27 -9.59 33.04
C PRO A 48 -20.33 -9.48 31.80
N ILE A 49 -19.40 -10.44 31.72
CA ILE A 49 -18.58 -10.65 30.52
C ILE A 49 -19.48 -11.16 29.39
N ILE A 50 -19.30 -10.63 28.18
CA ILE A 50 -20.03 -11.04 26.99
C ILE A 50 -19.10 -11.94 26.17
N ILE A 51 -19.59 -13.13 25.83
CA ILE A 51 -18.83 -14.12 25.05
C ILE A 51 -19.62 -14.62 23.85
N ASN A 52 -18.93 -15.09 22.82
CA ASN A 52 -19.54 -15.88 21.76
C ASN A 52 -19.71 -17.34 22.19
N GLN A 53 -20.47 -18.13 21.45
CA GLN A 53 -20.71 -19.56 21.75
C GLN A 53 -19.42 -20.37 21.89
N ASP A 54 -18.38 -20.03 21.13
CA ASP A 54 -17.07 -20.69 21.17
C ASP A 54 -16.20 -20.32 22.38
N GLY A 55 -16.69 -19.45 23.28
CA GLY A 55 -15.99 -18.96 24.47
C GLY A 55 -15.11 -17.74 24.23
N THR A 56 -15.10 -17.15 23.01
CA THR A 56 -14.38 -15.92 22.72
C THR A 56 -15.01 -14.74 23.46
N ILE A 57 -14.21 -13.99 24.21
CA ILE A 57 -14.65 -12.79 24.94
C ILE A 57 -14.82 -11.64 23.95
N ILE A 58 -16.03 -11.10 23.86
CA ILE A 58 -16.38 -9.95 23.04
C ILE A 58 -16.33 -8.65 23.88
N GLY A 59 -16.80 -8.70 25.10
CA GLY A 59 -16.80 -7.55 26.03
C GLY A 59 -16.42 -7.96 27.44
N GLY A 60 -15.73 -7.07 28.18
CA GLY A 60 -15.32 -7.31 29.55
C GLY A 60 -13.94 -7.93 29.74
N HIS A 61 -13.02 -7.80 28.77
CA HIS A 61 -11.64 -8.31 28.82
C HIS A 61 -10.89 -7.88 30.10
N GLN A 62 -11.00 -6.62 30.49
CA GLN A 62 -10.33 -6.12 31.69
C GLN A 62 -10.91 -6.75 32.96
N ARG A 63 -12.24 -6.91 33.06
CA ARG A 63 -12.90 -7.60 34.17
C ARG A 63 -12.50 -9.06 34.28
N TYR A 64 -12.40 -9.75 33.13
CA TYR A 64 -11.90 -11.12 33.06
C TYR A 64 -10.50 -11.24 33.67
N ASN A 65 -9.57 -10.33 33.31
CA ASN A 65 -8.22 -10.33 33.87
C ASN A 65 -8.23 -10.08 35.39
N VAL A 66 -8.96 -9.05 35.85
CA VAL A 66 -9.06 -8.72 37.28
C VAL A 66 -9.69 -9.87 38.07
N MET A 67 -10.74 -10.51 37.56
CA MET A 67 -11.38 -11.64 38.22
C MET A 67 -10.46 -12.84 38.37
N ARG A 68 -9.68 -13.14 37.31
CA ARG A 68 -8.67 -14.20 37.32
C ARG A 68 -7.61 -13.95 38.40
N ASP A 69 -7.12 -12.71 38.50
CA ASP A 69 -6.13 -12.30 39.50
C ASP A 69 -6.68 -12.30 40.91
N LEU A 70 -8.00 -12.08 41.09
CA LEU A 70 -8.71 -12.22 42.33
C LEU A 70 -9.04 -13.68 42.72
N GLY A 71 -8.72 -14.65 41.85
CA GLY A 71 -8.90 -16.09 42.11
C GLY A 71 -10.32 -16.59 41.83
N TYR A 72 -11.14 -15.88 41.07
CA TYR A 72 -12.42 -16.40 40.62
C TYR A 72 -12.21 -17.55 39.66
N THR A 73 -12.99 -18.62 39.83
CA THR A 73 -12.96 -19.80 38.94
C THR A 73 -14.13 -19.81 37.96
N GLU A 74 -15.25 -19.20 38.30
CA GLU A 74 -16.46 -19.13 37.49
C GLU A 74 -17.02 -17.71 37.44
N ALA A 75 -17.74 -17.41 36.38
CA ALA A 75 -18.46 -16.16 36.20
C ALA A 75 -19.80 -16.37 35.46
N GLN A 76 -20.79 -15.54 35.82
CA GLN A 76 -22.01 -15.41 35.02
C GLN A 76 -21.65 -14.61 33.76
N VAL A 77 -21.88 -15.18 32.57
CA VAL A 77 -21.57 -14.56 31.29
C VAL A 77 -22.84 -14.41 30.44
N VAL A 78 -22.82 -13.45 29.55
CA VAL A 78 -23.82 -13.32 28.48
C VAL A 78 -23.27 -14.04 27.26
N VAL A 79 -23.96 -15.07 26.80
CA VAL A 79 -23.59 -15.80 25.58
C VAL A 79 -24.40 -15.28 24.41
N VAL A 80 -23.72 -14.96 23.32
CA VAL A 80 -24.31 -14.57 22.03
C VAL A 80 -23.89 -15.58 20.95
N ASP A 81 -24.66 -15.63 19.87
CA ASP A 81 -24.36 -16.46 18.69
C ASP A 81 -24.14 -15.56 17.50
N LEU A 82 -22.88 -15.26 17.19
CA LEU A 82 -22.49 -14.30 16.15
C LEU A 82 -21.48 -14.91 15.20
N ASN A 83 -21.58 -14.56 13.92
CA ASN A 83 -20.48 -14.79 12.98
C ASN A 83 -19.27 -13.88 13.33
N LYS A 84 -18.12 -14.12 12.72
CA LYS A 84 -16.88 -13.43 13.09
C LYS A 84 -16.91 -11.92 12.82
N ASN A 85 -17.58 -11.47 11.78
CA ASN A 85 -17.69 -10.04 11.47
C ASN A 85 -18.58 -9.33 12.49
N ASP A 86 -19.74 -9.90 12.81
CA ASP A 86 -20.63 -9.37 13.86
C ASP A 86 -19.97 -9.38 15.24
N GLU A 87 -19.17 -10.42 15.56
CA GLU A 87 -18.38 -10.53 16.79
C GLU A 87 -17.38 -9.38 16.92
N LYS A 88 -16.60 -9.10 15.85
CA LYS A 88 -15.63 -8.01 15.77
C LYS A 88 -16.32 -6.65 15.90
N ALA A 89 -17.39 -6.43 15.16
CA ALA A 89 -18.16 -5.19 15.17
C ALA A 89 -18.76 -4.90 16.58
N LEU A 90 -19.32 -5.93 17.23
CA LEU A 90 -19.84 -5.80 18.58
C LEU A 90 -18.73 -5.49 19.60
N ASN A 91 -17.54 -6.10 19.44
CA ASN A 91 -16.39 -5.79 20.29
C ASN A 91 -16.01 -4.30 20.20
N ILE A 92 -15.93 -3.74 19.00
CA ILE A 92 -15.66 -2.32 18.79
C ILE A 92 -16.77 -1.45 19.40
N ALA A 93 -18.04 -1.75 19.11
CA ALA A 93 -19.20 -0.98 19.58
C ALA A 93 -19.26 -0.89 21.10
N LEU A 94 -19.03 -2.00 21.81
CA LEU A 94 -19.02 -2.07 23.27
C LEU A 94 -17.88 -1.26 23.89
N ASN A 95 -16.80 -1.06 23.15
CA ASN A 95 -15.60 -0.41 23.64
C ASN A 95 -15.46 1.06 23.19
N LYS A 96 -16.34 1.58 22.30
CA LYS A 96 -16.20 2.94 21.76
C LYS A 96 -16.29 4.04 22.83
N ILE A 97 -17.02 3.81 23.91
CA ILE A 97 -17.38 4.87 24.86
C ILE A 97 -16.31 5.11 25.95
N THR A 98 -15.43 4.13 26.24
CA THR A 98 -14.49 4.20 27.37
C THR A 98 -13.15 3.53 27.14
N GLY A 99 -12.04 4.16 27.58
CA GLY A 99 -10.68 3.63 27.64
C GLY A 99 -9.82 3.97 26.42
N GLU A 100 -8.54 3.63 26.51
CA GLU A 100 -7.56 3.88 25.44
C GLU A 100 -7.54 2.76 24.41
N TRP A 101 -7.31 3.12 23.15
CA TRP A 101 -7.21 2.21 22.03
C TRP A 101 -5.75 1.92 21.68
N ASP A 102 -5.46 0.68 21.34
CA ASP A 102 -4.37 0.35 20.44
C ASP A 102 -4.85 0.74 19.02
N GLU A 103 -4.47 1.93 18.59
CA GLU A 103 -4.98 2.53 17.35
C GLU A 103 -4.60 1.72 16.12
N ILE A 104 -3.44 1.03 16.14
CA ILE A 104 -3.00 0.17 15.03
C ILE A 104 -3.96 -1.02 14.90
N LYS A 105 -4.22 -1.73 16.00
CA LYS A 105 -5.18 -2.85 15.98
C LYS A 105 -6.59 -2.42 15.65
N LEU A 106 -7.00 -1.23 16.12
CA LEU A 106 -8.32 -0.69 15.79
C LEU A 106 -8.42 -0.41 14.29
N LYS A 107 -7.41 0.22 13.70
CA LYS A 107 -7.33 0.47 12.24
C LYS A 107 -7.45 -0.85 11.47
N ASP A 108 -6.60 -1.83 11.80
CA ASP A 108 -6.58 -3.12 11.10
C ASP A 108 -7.92 -3.85 11.19
N LEU A 109 -8.58 -3.79 12.35
CA LEU A 109 -9.88 -4.41 12.55
C LEU A 109 -11.01 -3.71 11.77
N LEU A 110 -10.98 -2.36 11.70
CA LEU A 110 -11.94 -1.58 10.92
C LEU A 110 -11.76 -1.79 9.41
N LEU A 111 -10.51 -1.85 8.94
CA LEU A 111 -10.20 -2.16 7.54
C LEU A 111 -10.61 -3.59 7.16
N ASP A 112 -10.38 -4.59 8.02
CA ASP A 112 -10.84 -5.96 7.78
C ASP A 112 -12.37 -6.04 7.68
N LEU A 113 -13.10 -5.27 8.47
CA LEU A 113 -14.57 -5.20 8.35
C LEU A 113 -15.01 -4.52 7.05
N ASP A 114 -14.34 -3.44 6.63
CA ASP A 114 -14.63 -2.70 5.39
C ASP A 114 -14.37 -3.57 4.16
N LEU A 115 -13.25 -4.29 4.12
CA LEU A 115 -12.92 -5.26 3.06
C LEU A 115 -13.93 -6.42 2.93
N ASN A 116 -14.66 -6.72 4.00
CA ASN A 116 -15.73 -7.73 4.01
C ASN A 116 -17.13 -7.12 3.77
N ASP A 117 -17.22 -5.92 3.20
CA ASP A 117 -18.46 -5.18 2.95
C ASP A 117 -19.39 -5.03 4.19
N TYR A 118 -18.78 -4.92 5.38
CA TYR A 118 -19.53 -4.79 6.62
C TYR A 118 -19.93 -3.33 6.88
N ASP A 119 -21.17 -3.10 7.31
CA ASP A 119 -21.64 -1.77 7.69
C ASP A 119 -20.91 -1.26 8.95
N LEU A 120 -19.88 -0.44 8.74
CA LEU A 120 -19.05 0.11 9.81
C LEU A 120 -19.84 0.96 10.81
N THR A 121 -21.02 1.48 10.45
CA THR A 121 -21.85 2.24 11.38
C THR A 121 -22.33 1.39 12.56
N ALA A 122 -22.40 0.06 12.41
CA ALA A 122 -22.71 -0.87 13.49
C ALA A 122 -21.63 -0.92 14.58
N THR A 123 -20.38 -0.53 14.27
CA THR A 123 -19.31 -0.40 15.25
C THR A 123 -19.42 0.87 16.09
N GLY A 124 -20.30 1.80 15.68
CA GLY A 124 -20.45 3.14 16.22
C GLY A 124 -19.48 4.16 15.61
N PHE A 125 -18.53 3.76 14.75
CA PHE A 125 -17.67 4.68 14.01
C PHE A 125 -18.38 5.16 12.74
N SER A 126 -18.31 6.45 12.46
CA SER A 126 -18.69 6.99 11.16
C SER A 126 -17.58 6.72 10.13
N SER A 127 -17.93 6.65 8.85
CA SER A 127 -16.93 6.50 7.77
C SER A 127 -15.83 7.56 7.85
N LYS A 128 -16.18 8.79 8.26
CA LYS A 128 -15.20 9.87 8.43
C LYS A 128 -14.23 9.61 9.59
N GLU A 129 -14.70 9.13 10.75
CA GLU A 129 -13.82 8.80 11.88
C GLU A 129 -12.84 7.67 11.52
N VAL A 130 -13.30 6.67 10.72
CA VAL A 130 -12.44 5.59 10.23
C VAL A 130 -11.41 6.14 9.25
N GLU A 131 -11.84 6.97 8.31
CA GLU A 131 -10.96 7.63 7.34
C GLU A 131 -9.88 8.48 8.03
N ASP A 132 -10.28 9.33 9.00
CA ASP A 132 -9.36 10.19 9.76
C ASP A 132 -8.34 9.34 10.56
N LEU A 133 -8.76 8.21 11.13
CA LEU A 133 -7.88 7.28 11.83
C LEU A 133 -6.87 6.63 10.87
N VAL A 134 -7.36 6.11 9.75
CA VAL A 134 -6.51 5.46 8.73
C VAL A 134 -5.47 6.45 8.19
N ILE A 135 -5.90 7.65 7.78
CA ILE A 135 -5.01 8.69 7.24
C ILE A 135 -3.95 9.09 8.27
N ARG A 136 -4.33 9.25 9.54
CA ARG A 136 -3.40 9.64 10.59
C ARG A 136 -2.31 8.60 10.82
N LEU A 137 -2.67 7.32 10.83
CA LEU A 137 -1.71 6.22 11.07
C LEU A 137 -0.92 5.85 9.82
N ASP A 138 -1.45 6.15 8.63
CA ASP A 138 -0.77 5.90 7.35
C ASP A 138 0.33 6.92 7.06
N LYS A 139 0.24 8.12 7.65
CA LYS A 139 1.24 9.18 7.47
C LYS A 139 2.64 8.80 7.96
N ASP A 140 2.71 7.95 8.98
CA ASP A 140 3.94 7.55 9.63
C ASP A 140 4.55 6.24 9.05
N VAL A 141 3.87 5.63 8.06
CA VAL A 141 4.37 4.40 7.39
C VAL A 141 5.05 4.80 6.09
N GLU A 142 6.36 4.66 6.03
CA GLU A 142 7.14 4.89 4.82
C GLU A 142 7.56 3.57 4.19
N ALA A 143 7.64 3.55 2.86
CA ALA A 143 8.25 2.44 2.15
C ALA A 143 9.76 2.69 2.09
N GLU A 144 10.55 1.67 2.36
CA GLU A 144 12.00 1.72 2.38
C GLU A 144 12.59 0.88 1.26
N GLU A 145 13.80 1.25 0.81
CA GLU A 145 14.55 0.43 -0.14
C GLU A 145 14.92 -0.90 0.51
N ASP A 146 14.83 -1.99 -0.26
CA ASP A 146 15.32 -3.31 0.14
C ASP A 146 16.75 -3.56 -0.37
N ASP A 147 17.42 -4.58 0.17
CA ASP A 147 18.79 -4.96 -0.19
C ASP A 147 18.86 -5.92 -1.41
N PHE A 148 17.74 -6.19 -2.09
CA PHE A 148 17.68 -7.15 -3.20
C PHE A 148 18.38 -6.64 -4.46
N ASP A 149 19.27 -7.45 -5.04
CA ASP A 149 19.95 -7.14 -6.30
C ASP A 149 19.20 -7.77 -7.49
N ALA A 150 18.28 -7.00 -8.07
CA ALA A 150 17.44 -7.45 -9.17
C ALA A 150 18.25 -7.79 -10.45
N ASP A 151 19.42 -7.19 -10.64
CA ASP A 151 20.28 -7.42 -11.79
C ASP A 151 21.04 -8.74 -11.66
N GLU A 152 21.62 -8.99 -10.47
CA GLU A 152 22.29 -10.23 -10.17
C GLU A 152 21.31 -11.40 -10.27
N ASP A 153 20.09 -11.24 -9.74
CA ASP A 153 19.05 -12.27 -9.83
C ASP A 153 18.64 -12.53 -11.29
N TYR A 154 18.37 -11.47 -12.07
CA TYR A 154 18.03 -11.59 -13.50
C TYR A 154 19.10 -12.34 -14.31
N GLU A 155 20.38 -12.02 -14.08
CA GLU A 155 21.51 -12.68 -14.75
C GLU A 155 21.66 -14.15 -14.32
N SER A 156 21.28 -14.48 -13.08
CA SER A 156 21.36 -15.85 -12.54
C SER A 156 20.31 -16.79 -13.11
N ILE A 157 19.20 -16.27 -13.62
CA ILE A 157 18.12 -17.09 -14.21
C ILE A 157 18.52 -17.57 -15.60
N GLU A 158 18.83 -18.85 -15.75
CA GLU A 158 19.12 -19.47 -17.06
C GLU A 158 17.84 -19.70 -17.86
N GLU A 159 16.85 -20.38 -17.25
CA GLU A 159 15.53 -20.67 -17.83
C GLU A 159 14.44 -20.15 -16.90
N PRO A 160 13.58 -19.21 -17.35
CA PRO A 160 12.52 -18.67 -16.50
C PRO A 160 11.45 -19.71 -16.19
N VAL A 161 10.92 -19.66 -14.97
CA VAL A 161 9.79 -20.48 -14.52
C VAL A 161 8.48 -19.89 -15.01
N SER A 162 8.38 -18.56 -15.00
CA SER A 162 7.24 -17.81 -15.50
C SER A 162 7.16 -17.90 -17.03
N GLN A 163 5.95 -17.97 -17.56
CA GLN A 163 5.67 -18.02 -18.99
C GLN A 163 4.55 -17.06 -19.35
N ARG A 164 4.52 -16.61 -20.59
CA ARG A 164 3.44 -15.79 -21.11
C ARG A 164 2.05 -16.36 -20.77
N GLY A 165 1.18 -15.53 -20.20
CA GLY A 165 -0.16 -15.87 -19.75
C GLY A 165 -0.24 -16.41 -18.31
N ASP A 166 0.88 -16.63 -17.64
CA ASP A 166 0.88 -17.05 -16.24
C ASP A 166 0.41 -15.91 -15.31
N ILE A 167 -0.42 -16.26 -14.34
CA ILE A 167 -0.83 -15.38 -13.24
C ILE A 167 -0.31 -15.97 -11.93
N TRP A 168 0.40 -15.15 -11.17
CA TRP A 168 0.94 -15.47 -9.86
C TRP A 168 0.23 -14.69 -8.77
N ILE A 169 0.01 -15.34 -7.62
CA ILE A 169 -0.52 -14.75 -6.39
C ILE A 169 0.62 -14.65 -5.39
N LEU A 170 0.92 -13.44 -4.96
CA LEU A 170 1.96 -13.08 -4.01
C LEU A 170 1.31 -12.45 -2.77
N GLY A 171 0.83 -13.29 -1.83
CA GLY A 171 -0.02 -12.81 -0.74
C GLY A 171 -1.33 -12.24 -1.26
N ASP A 172 -1.54 -10.93 -1.06
CA ASP A 172 -2.72 -10.21 -1.55
C ASP A 172 -2.48 -9.54 -2.93
N HIS A 173 -1.27 -9.69 -3.49
CA HIS A 173 -0.89 -9.10 -4.77
C HIS A 173 -1.06 -10.09 -5.92
N ARG A 174 -1.11 -9.56 -7.15
CA ARG A 174 -1.15 -10.35 -8.39
C ARG A 174 -0.08 -9.88 -9.36
N LEU A 175 0.59 -10.84 -9.99
CA LEU A 175 1.54 -10.60 -11.06
C LEU A 175 1.13 -11.43 -12.28
N MET A 176 1.14 -10.83 -13.46
CA MET A 176 0.90 -11.52 -14.70
C MET A 176 2.08 -11.35 -15.67
N CYS A 177 2.56 -12.44 -16.23
CA CYS A 177 3.42 -12.40 -17.40
C CYS A 177 2.56 -12.11 -18.62
N GLY A 178 2.45 -10.82 -19.02
CA GLY A 178 1.41 -10.34 -19.94
C GLY A 178 1.87 -9.19 -20.85
N ASP A 179 0.96 -8.75 -21.73
CA ASP A 179 1.14 -7.60 -22.60
C ASP A 179 0.26 -6.44 -22.17
N SER A 180 0.89 -5.36 -21.75
CA SER A 180 0.24 -4.13 -21.31
C SER A 180 -0.68 -3.48 -22.35
N THR A 181 -0.50 -3.83 -23.64
CA THR A 181 -1.32 -3.33 -24.74
C THR A 181 -2.52 -4.23 -25.06
N ASP A 182 -2.59 -5.42 -24.46
CA ASP A 182 -3.71 -6.36 -24.60
C ASP A 182 -4.71 -6.20 -23.45
N LEU A 183 -5.87 -5.65 -23.74
CA LEU A 183 -6.95 -5.47 -22.76
C LEU A 183 -7.42 -6.81 -22.16
N GLY A 184 -7.30 -7.92 -22.89
CA GLY A 184 -7.64 -9.25 -22.40
C GLY A 184 -6.70 -9.70 -21.28
N ASP A 185 -5.39 -9.49 -21.46
CA ASP A 185 -4.38 -9.76 -20.43
C ASP A 185 -4.60 -8.87 -19.20
N VAL A 186 -4.85 -7.57 -19.41
CA VAL A 186 -5.11 -6.63 -18.29
C VAL A 186 -6.39 -7.02 -17.52
N ASN A 187 -7.45 -7.38 -18.21
CA ASN A 187 -8.68 -7.88 -17.56
C ASN A 187 -8.44 -9.17 -16.75
N ALA A 188 -7.60 -10.06 -17.25
CA ALA A 188 -7.25 -11.29 -16.55
C ALA A 188 -6.40 -11.01 -15.31
N LEU A 189 -5.44 -10.10 -15.40
CA LEU A 189 -4.68 -9.61 -14.24
C LEU A 189 -5.63 -9.05 -13.18
N MET A 190 -6.53 -8.15 -13.56
CA MET A 190 -7.47 -7.52 -12.64
C MET A 190 -8.49 -8.51 -12.05
N GLY A 191 -8.88 -9.55 -12.79
CA GLY A 191 -9.77 -10.60 -12.27
C GLY A 191 -11.16 -10.11 -11.88
N GLY A 192 -11.64 -9.02 -12.50
CA GLY A 192 -12.93 -8.39 -12.23
C GLY A 192 -12.88 -7.28 -11.17
N GLU A 193 -11.72 -6.97 -10.63
CA GLU A 193 -11.52 -5.82 -9.76
C GLU A 193 -11.17 -4.56 -10.57
N GLU A 194 -11.36 -3.38 -10.00
CA GLU A 194 -10.94 -2.11 -10.59
C GLU A 194 -9.72 -1.55 -9.86
N ALA A 195 -8.89 -0.80 -10.59
CA ALA A 195 -7.76 -0.09 -10.01
C ALA A 195 -8.21 1.21 -9.33
N ASP A 196 -7.77 1.42 -8.12
CA ASP A 196 -7.94 2.66 -7.35
C ASP A 196 -6.85 3.69 -7.69
N LEU A 197 -5.70 3.21 -8.13
CA LEU A 197 -4.52 4.00 -8.48
C LEU A 197 -3.73 3.28 -9.58
N VAL A 198 -3.15 4.05 -10.50
CA VAL A 198 -2.15 3.59 -11.46
C VAL A 198 -0.82 4.28 -11.13
N ILE A 199 0.26 3.52 -10.97
CA ILE A 199 1.63 4.03 -10.92
C ILE A 199 2.44 3.14 -11.85
N THR A 200 3.05 3.72 -12.90
CA THR A 200 3.70 2.89 -13.92
C THR A 200 4.80 3.63 -14.68
N ASP A 201 5.76 2.85 -15.20
CA ASP A 201 6.97 3.31 -15.88
C ASP A 201 7.12 2.61 -17.25
N PRO A 202 6.35 3.02 -18.27
CA PRO A 202 6.45 2.42 -19.62
C PRO A 202 7.83 2.64 -20.25
N PRO A 203 8.24 1.83 -21.24
CA PRO A 203 9.42 2.12 -22.06
C PRO A 203 9.36 3.52 -22.68
N TYR A 204 10.52 4.23 -22.68
CA TYR A 204 10.56 5.64 -23.09
C TYR A 204 10.91 5.86 -24.57
N ASN A 205 11.17 4.80 -25.31
CA ASN A 205 11.62 4.83 -26.72
C ASN A 205 12.94 5.60 -26.95
N VAL A 206 13.85 5.53 -25.98
CA VAL A 206 15.16 6.23 -26.01
C VAL A 206 16.31 5.32 -26.40
N ASN A 207 16.03 4.08 -26.81
CA ASN A 207 17.01 3.05 -27.21
C ASN A 207 18.11 2.84 -26.16
N TYR A 208 17.69 2.65 -24.91
CA TYR A 208 18.59 2.48 -23.80
C TYR A 208 19.48 1.23 -23.96
N LYS A 209 20.82 1.40 -23.83
CA LYS A 209 21.82 0.34 -23.97
C LYS A 209 21.58 -0.59 -25.18
N ASP A 210 21.34 -0.01 -26.35
CA ASP A 210 21.21 -0.73 -27.64
C ASP A 210 20.17 -1.87 -27.61
N GLY A 211 18.99 -1.63 -26.98
CA GLY A 211 17.86 -2.55 -27.02
C GLY A 211 17.78 -3.53 -25.84
N SER A 212 18.40 -3.21 -24.71
CA SER A 212 18.27 -4.02 -23.47
C SER A 212 16.84 -4.01 -22.88
N ILE A 213 16.03 -2.99 -23.24
CA ILE A 213 14.64 -2.88 -22.82
C ILE A 213 13.74 -3.22 -24.00
N LYS A 214 12.79 -4.16 -23.83
CA LYS A 214 11.79 -4.48 -24.85
C LYS A 214 10.94 -3.23 -25.13
N ASN A 215 10.62 -3.00 -26.41
CA ASN A 215 9.81 -1.88 -26.90
C ASN A 215 10.42 -0.47 -26.68
N ASP A 216 11.72 -0.36 -26.42
CA ASP A 216 12.42 0.93 -26.23
C ASP A 216 13.09 1.48 -27.49
N ASN A 217 12.84 0.86 -28.66
CA ASN A 217 13.38 1.28 -29.96
C ASN A 217 12.36 1.05 -31.09
N MET A 218 11.26 1.80 -31.05
CA MET A 218 10.19 1.77 -32.03
C MET A 218 10.28 2.98 -32.96
N ASP A 219 9.70 2.87 -34.17
CA ASP A 219 9.40 4.07 -34.94
C ASP A 219 8.29 4.89 -34.25
N GLU A 220 8.23 6.20 -34.58
CA GLU A 220 7.33 7.15 -33.89
C GLU A 220 5.86 6.71 -33.92
N GLY A 221 5.36 6.20 -35.06
CA GLY A 221 3.97 5.75 -35.20
C GLY A 221 3.67 4.52 -34.36
N SER A 222 4.56 3.52 -34.41
CA SER A 222 4.43 2.30 -33.60
C SER A 222 4.50 2.60 -32.10
N PHE A 223 5.30 3.57 -31.70
CA PHE A 223 5.40 3.99 -30.31
C PHE A 223 4.12 4.74 -29.83
N GLU A 224 3.57 5.65 -30.66
CA GLU A 224 2.30 6.28 -30.36
C GLU A 224 1.17 5.25 -30.20
N ASP A 225 1.08 4.27 -31.09
CA ASP A 225 0.09 3.18 -31.01
C ASP A 225 0.28 2.31 -29.75
N PHE A 226 1.52 1.99 -29.39
CA PHE A 226 1.87 1.26 -28.18
C PHE A 226 1.38 1.99 -26.93
N LEU A 227 1.73 3.27 -26.78
CA LEU A 227 1.30 4.08 -25.64
C LEU A 227 -0.22 4.20 -25.58
N GLN A 228 -0.87 4.44 -26.74
CA GLN A 228 -2.33 4.59 -26.80
C GLN A 228 -3.04 3.32 -26.34
N ASN A 229 -2.60 2.13 -26.78
CA ASN A 229 -3.21 0.87 -26.40
C ASN A 229 -3.01 0.58 -24.90
N ALA A 230 -1.77 0.75 -24.38
CA ALA A 230 -1.49 0.55 -22.97
C ALA A 230 -2.28 1.50 -22.08
N PHE A 231 -2.37 2.79 -22.43
CA PHE A 231 -3.09 3.77 -21.63
C PHE A 231 -4.61 3.59 -21.70
N LEU A 232 -5.12 3.11 -22.83
CA LEU A 232 -6.53 2.73 -22.93
C LEU A 232 -6.84 1.53 -22.02
N ALA A 233 -5.97 0.51 -22.01
CA ALA A 233 -6.13 -0.65 -21.14
C ALA A 233 -6.08 -0.26 -19.64
N MET A 234 -5.18 0.67 -19.26
CA MET A 234 -5.17 1.26 -17.91
C MET A 234 -6.49 1.96 -17.60
N PHE A 235 -6.93 2.86 -18.49
CA PHE A 235 -8.15 3.65 -18.29
C PHE A 235 -9.39 2.76 -18.12
N GLU A 236 -9.55 1.72 -18.92
CA GLU A 236 -10.66 0.77 -18.82
C GLU A 236 -10.67 0.03 -17.46
N SER A 237 -9.48 -0.25 -16.92
CA SER A 237 -9.31 -0.95 -15.64
C SER A 237 -9.44 -0.05 -14.41
N MET A 238 -9.43 1.27 -14.59
CA MET A 238 -9.54 2.24 -13.49
C MET A 238 -11.00 2.47 -13.10
N ARG A 239 -11.30 2.55 -11.80
CA ARG A 239 -12.58 3.11 -11.35
C ARG A 239 -12.65 4.63 -11.59
N SER A 240 -13.85 5.18 -11.60
CA SER A 240 -14.02 6.64 -11.60
C SER A 240 -13.36 7.27 -10.38
N GLY A 241 -12.59 8.34 -10.57
CA GLY A 241 -11.80 9.01 -9.53
C GLY A 241 -10.46 8.34 -9.20
N ALA A 242 -10.09 7.24 -9.85
CA ALA A 242 -8.75 6.67 -9.70
C ALA A 242 -7.69 7.62 -10.27
N ALA A 243 -6.60 7.85 -9.52
CA ALA A 243 -5.47 8.67 -9.96
C ALA A 243 -4.48 7.86 -10.80
N ALA A 244 -3.65 8.56 -11.58
CA ALA A 244 -2.58 7.95 -12.37
C ALA A 244 -1.30 8.78 -12.30
N TYR A 245 -0.17 8.11 -12.05
CA TYR A 245 1.20 8.61 -12.14
C TYR A 245 1.94 7.84 -13.23
N ILE A 246 2.38 8.54 -14.27
CA ILE A 246 3.07 7.93 -15.41
C ILE A 246 4.45 8.57 -15.55
N PHE A 247 5.49 7.80 -15.29
CA PHE A 247 6.86 8.23 -15.52
C PHE A 247 7.15 8.29 -17.03
N HIS A 248 7.98 9.23 -17.46
CA HIS A 248 8.35 9.35 -18.87
C HIS A 248 9.65 10.13 -19.08
N ALA A 249 10.29 9.97 -20.23
CA ALA A 249 11.35 10.87 -20.65
C ALA A 249 10.77 12.20 -21.16
N ASP A 250 11.43 13.32 -20.87
CA ASP A 250 10.98 14.64 -21.34
C ASP A 250 11.02 14.75 -22.88
N SER A 251 11.98 14.07 -23.54
CA SER A 251 12.07 13.99 -25.01
C SER A 251 10.80 13.45 -25.67
N GLU A 252 10.14 12.49 -25.04
CA GLU A 252 8.90 11.85 -25.52
C GLU A 252 7.63 12.42 -24.87
N GLY A 253 7.78 13.47 -24.09
CA GLY A 253 6.69 14.06 -23.29
C GLY A 253 5.45 14.46 -24.11
N LEU A 254 5.58 14.73 -25.42
CA LEU A 254 4.43 15.02 -26.28
C LEU A 254 3.58 13.76 -26.54
N ALA A 255 4.22 12.64 -26.89
CA ALA A 255 3.55 11.37 -27.15
C ALA A 255 2.82 10.87 -25.89
N PHE A 256 3.49 10.92 -24.73
CA PHE A 256 2.92 10.54 -23.45
C PHE A 256 1.70 11.40 -23.05
N ARG A 257 1.79 12.73 -23.20
CA ARG A 257 0.67 13.65 -22.89
C ARG A 257 -0.52 13.45 -23.81
N ARG A 258 -0.24 13.15 -25.09
CA ARG A 258 -1.29 12.83 -26.07
C ARG A 258 -1.98 11.53 -25.69
N ALA A 259 -1.26 10.43 -25.53
CA ALA A 259 -1.81 9.13 -25.18
C ALA A 259 -2.62 9.20 -23.87
N PHE A 260 -2.13 9.93 -22.83
CA PHE A 260 -2.83 10.13 -21.57
C PHE A 260 -4.21 10.76 -21.76
N ARG A 261 -4.31 11.82 -22.59
CA ARG A 261 -5.57 12.50 -22.86
C ARG A 261 -6.49 11.73 -23.79
N ASP A 262 -5.93 11.11 -24.81
CA ASP A 262 -6.68 10.38 -25.83
C ASP A 262 -7.26 9.07 -25.24
N ALA A 263 -6.63 8.49 -24.22
CA ALA A 263 -7.20 7.40 -23.42
C ALA A 263 -8.41 7.85 -22.55
N GLY A 264 -8.61 9.16 -22.35
CA GLY A 264 -9.73 9.72 -21.58
C GLY A 264 -9.37 10.21 -20.18
N MET A 265 -8.11 10.13 -19.77
CA MET A 265 -7.64 10.61 -18.47
C MET A 265 -7.51 12.15 -18.47
N LYS A 266 -7.90 12.78 -17.37
CA LYS A 266 -7.70 14.20 -17.13
C LYS A 266 -6.26 14.44 -16.68
N LEU A 267 -5.45 15.04 -17.53
CA LEU A 267 -4.11 15.51 -17.16
C LEU A 267 -4.23 16.74 -16.25
N ALA A 268 -3.73 16.67 -15.03
CA ALA A 268 -3.77 17.76 -14.05
C ALA A 268 -2.41 18.45 -13.93
N GLU A 269 -1.36 17.70 -13.61
CA GLU A 269 -0.04 18.24 -13.27
C GLU A 269 1.08 17.41 -13.91
N CYS A 270 2.28 17.94 -13.89
CA CYS A 270 3.51 17.24 -14.20
C CYS A 270 4.45 17.42 -13.01
N LEU A 271 4.72 16.32 -12.32
CA LEU A 271 5.70 16.28 -11.24
C LEU A 271 7.09 16.07 -11.83
N ILE A 272 8.10 16.51 -11.12
CA ILE A 272 9.51 16.33 -11.51
C ILE A 272 10.21 15.55 -10.41
N TRP A 273 10.68 14.36 -10.73
CA TRP A 273 11.60 13.63 -9.87
C TRP A 273 13.03 14.04 -10.22
N GLU A 274 13.71 14.70 -9.27
CA GLU A 274 15.13 15.04 -9.40
C GLU A 274 16.01 13.94 -8.84
N LYS A 275 16.95 13.47 -9.63
CA LYS A 275 17.91 12.43 -9.25
C LYS A 275 19.10 13.05 -8.52
N ASN A 276 19.71 12.31 -7.60
CA ASN A 276 20.93 12.73 -6.88
C ASN A 276 22.15 12.91 -7.81
N SER A 277 22.17 12.26 -8.97
CA SER A 277 23.24 12.34 -9.97
C SER A 277 22.66 12.55 -11.37
N PHE A 278 23.37 13.30 -12.19
CA PHE A 278 23.03 13.43 -13.60
C PHE A 278 23.55 12.22 -14.41
N VAL A 279 22.87 11.92 -15.50
CA VAL A 279 23.35 10.92 -16.47
C VAL A 279 24.22 11.63 -17.49
N LEU A 280 25.50 11.25 -17.58
CA LEU A 280 26.43 11.84 -18.54
C LEU A 280 26.06 11.39 -19.96
N GLY A 281 25.61 12.32 -20.78
CA GLY A 281 25.22 12.12 -22.18
C GLY A 281 25.98 13.03 -23.13
N ARG A 282 25.57 13.04 -24.41
CA ARG A 282 26.15 13.90 -25.46
C ARG A 282 25.44 15.25 -25.59
N GLN A 283 24.44 15.51 -24.73
CA GLN A 283 23.66 16.74 -24.72
C GLN A 283 24.47 17.90 -24.10
N ASP A 284 24.13 19.15 -24.43
CA ASP A 284 24.72 20.34 -23.85
C ASP A 284 24.42 20.46 -22.33
N TYR A 285 23.18 20.10 -21.94
CA TYR A 285 22.73 19.99 -20.55
C TYR A 285 22.49 18.53 -20.19
N GLN A 286 22.96 18.10 -19.02
CA GLN A 286 22.82 16.74 -18.58
C GLN A 286 21.49 16.52 -17.85
N TRP A 287 20.81 15.41 -18.18
CA TRP A 287 19.55 15.05 -17.53
C TRP A 287 19.76 14.66 -16.08
N ARG A 288 19.06 15.35 -15.19
CA ARG A 288 19.08 15.08 -13.75
C ARG A 288 17.68 14.87 -13.19
N HIS A 289 16.68 14.80 -14.03
CA HIS A 289 15.30 14.62 -13.61
C HIS A 289 14.53 13.71 -14.55
N GLU A 290 13.42 13.18 -14.04
CA GLU A 290 12.36 12.53 -14.81
C GLU A 290 11.02 13.18 -14.53
N PRO A 291 10.24 13.53 -15.54
CA PRO A 291 8.89 14.02 -15.37
C PRO A 291 7.91 12.88 -15.13
N ILE A 292 6.85 13.17 -14.35
CA ILE A 292 5.78 12.24 -14.03
C ILE A 292 4.45 12.93 -14.35
N LEU A 293 3.67 12.39 -15.27
CA LEU A 293 2.31 12.87 -15.52
C LEU A 293 1.42 12.47 -14.35
N TYR A 294 0.67 13.43 -13.82
CA TYR A 294 -0.34 13.21 -12.81
C TYR A 294 -1.71 13.64 -13.29
N GLY A 295 -2.69 12.80 -13.04
CA GLY A 295 -4.09 13.05 -13.34
C GLY A 295 -5.00 11.96 -12.86
N TRP A 296 -6.24 11.88 -13.37
CA TRP A 296 -7.21 10.89 -12.92
C TRP A 296 -8.29 10.60 -13.97
N LYS A 297 -9.01 9.48 -13.78
CA LYS A 297 -10.25 9.18 -14.52
C LYS A 297 -11.39 9.99 -13.93
N GLU A 298 -12.03 10.84 -14.76
CA GLU A 298 -13.19 11.64 -14.33
C GLU A 298 -14.41 10.75 -14.01
N GLY A 299 -15.42 11.32 -13.36
CA GLY A 299 -16.67 10.64 -13.01
C GLY A 299 -16.94 10.55 -11.50
N ALA A 300 -15.91 10.62 -10.67
CA ALA A 300 -15.99 10.74 -9.22
C ALA A 300 -14.86 11.63 -8.68
N ALA A 301 -14.93 11.99 -7.39
CA ALA A 301 -13.83 12.68 -6.72
C ALA A 301 -12.60 11.76 -6.64
N HIS A 302 -11.43 12.26 -7.03
CA HIS A 302 -10.17 11.56 -6.77
C HIS A 302 -9.77 11.73 -5.30
N TYR A 303 -9.09 10.71 -4.77
CA TYR A 303 -8.48 10.81 -3.45
C TYR A 303 -7.09 11.44 -3.57
N PHE A 304 -6.81 12.38 -2.70
CA PHE A 304 -5.48 12.89 -2.43
C PHE A 304 -5.38 13.14 -0.92
N ILE A 305 -4.23 12.81 -0.34
CA ILE A 305 -3.99 13.04 1.09
C ILE A 305 -4.23 14.53 1.42
N ASP A 306 -4.86 14.82 2.57
CA ASP A 306 -5.13 16.20 2.99
C ASP A 306 -3.84 16.87 3.51
N ASP A 307 -2.84 16.90 2.66
CA ASP A 307 -1.56 17.58 2.86
C ASP A 307 -1.27 18.50 1.66
N ARG A 308 -1.59 19.75 1.81
CA ARG A 308 -1.38 20.77 0.78
C ARG A 308 -0.01 21.44 0.83
N SER A 309 0.89 20.95 1.68
CA SER A 309 2.30 21.34 1.70
C SER A 309 3.13 20.64 0.61
N GLN A 310 2.56 19.59 -0.01
CA GLN A 310 3.19 18.87 -1.11
C GLN A 310 3.28 19.79 -2.34
N ASP A 311 4.46 19.95 -2.89
CA ASP A 311 4.65 20.65 -4.15
C ASP A 311 4.94 19.67 -5.30
N THR A 312 5.06 20.19 -6.52
CA THR A 312 5.31 19.35 -7.71
C THR A 312 6.76 18.86 -7.80
N ILE A 313 7.53 19.08 -6.76
CA ILE A 313 8.94 18.72 -6.67
C ILE A 313 9.13 17.71 -5.55
N LEU A 314 9.53 16.50 -5.91
CA LEU A 314 9.81 15.43 -4.96
C LEU A 314 11.32 15.41 -4.67
N LEU A 315 11.71 15.90 -3.50
CA LEU A 315 13.09 15.85 -3.05
C LEU A 315 13.33 14.51 -2.34
N GLU A 316 14.46 13.91 -2.65
CA GLU A 316 15.02 12.76 -1.99
C GLU A 316 16.10 13.26 -1.03
N ASP A 317 15.84 13.26 0.27
CA ASP A 317 16.86 13.06 1.31
C ASP A 317 16.23 13.07 2.71
N GLU A 318 16.25 11.93 3.39
CA GLU A 318 16.44 11.94 4.84
C GLU A 318 17.94 12.12 5.11
N LEU A 319 18.33 13.35 5.31
CA LEU A 319 19.64 13.63 5.85
C LEU A 319 19.62 13.29 7.34
N ASP A 320 20.43 12.31 7.74
CA ASP A 320 20.74 12.07 9.15
C ASP A 320 21.49 13.30 9.71
N LEU A 321 20.73 14.32 10.08
CA LEU A 321 21.23 15.60 10.61
C LEU A 321 22.04 15.39 11.91
N GLU A 322 21.78 14.29 12.64
CA GLU A 322 22.48 13.98 13.90
C GLU A 322 23.91 13.48 13.63
N SER A 323 24.15 12.83 12.49
CA SER A 323 25.47 12.35 12.10
C SER A 323 26.34 13.38 11.38
N MET A 324 25.74 14.49 10.90
CA MET A 324 26.45 15.52 10.11
C MET A 324 27.42 16.31 10.95
N LYS A 325 28.62 16.57 10.39
CA LYS A 325 29.54 17.53 10.97
C LYS A 325 28.98 18.95 10.90
N LYS A 326 29.28 19.77 11.89
CA LYS A 326 28.77 21.13 12.01
C LYS A 326 28.97 21.99 10.75
N GLU A 327 30.05 21.80 10.02
CA GLU A 327 30.37 22.53 8.79
C GLU A 327 29.43 22.10 7.63
N ASP A 328 29.16 20.81 7.53
CA ASP A 328 28.24 20.23 6.54
C ASP A 328 26.80 20.63 6.84
N LEU A 329 26.37 20.64 8.12
CA LEU A 329 25.11 21.12 8.59
C LEU A 329 24.86 22.60 8.26
N ILE A 330 25.88 23.47 8.45
CA ILE A 330 25.80 24.90 8.09
C ILE A 330 25.63 25.06 6.57
N THR A 331 26.38 24.28 5.80
CA THR A 331 26.29 24.29 4.33
C THR A 331 24.87 23.85 3.88
N TYR A 332 24.34 22.80 4.49
CA TYR A 332 22.98 22.30 4.23
C TYR A 332 21.90 23.33 4.61
N ILE A 333 22.00 23.94 5.80
CA ILE A 333 21.06 25.00 6.21
C ILE A 333 21.12 26.19 5.24
N ASN A 334 22.31 26.56 4.77
CA ASN A 334 22.46 27.64 3.78
C ASN A 334 21.87 27.25 2.42
N GLN A 335 21.92 25.98 2.01
CA GLN A 335 21.26 25.48 0.81
C GLN A 335 19.76 25.50 0.96
N ILE A 336 19.19 25.04 2.09
CA ILE A 336 17.76 25.14 2.40
C ILE A 336 17.31 26.60 2.37
N VAL A 337 18.01 27.50 3.03
CA VAL A 337 17.67 28.94 3.06
C VAL A 337 17.75 29.55 1.66
N ALA A 338 18.67 29.10 0.81
CA ALA A 338 18.72 29.51 -0.60
C ALA A 338 17.54 28.95 -1.42
N GLN A 339 17.17 27.69 -1.21
CA GLN A 339 16.01 27.06 -1.83
C GLN A 339 14.69 27.76 -1.46
N TYR A 340 14.50 28.13 -0.18
CA TYR A 340 13.32 28.90 0.24
C TYR A 340 13.25 30.32 -0.36
N LYS A 341 14.36 30.86 -0.86
CA LYS A 341 14.39 32.16 -1.54
C LYS A 341 14.04 32.09 -3.01
N ASP A 342 14.30 30.95 -3.65
CA ASP A 342 13.98 30.68 -5.04
C ASP A 342 12.96 29.56 -5.11
N GLN A 343 11.66 29.87 -5.05
CA GLN A 343 10.55 28.90 -5.17
C GLN A 343 10.66 28.18 -6.52
N THR A 344 11.18 26.97 -6.50
CA THR A 344 11.38 26.15 -7.70
C THR A 344 10.60 24.84 -7.64
N THR A 345 10.27 24.29 -8.81
CA THR A 345 9.48 23.08 -9.03
C THR A 345 10.35 21.82 -9.26
N VAL A 346 11.36 21.47 -8.40
CA VAL A 346 12.30 20.33 -8.60
C VAL A 346 12.37 19.39 -7.39
N LEU A 347 12.37 18.08 -7.61
CA LEU A 347 12.36 16.99 -6.62
C LEU A 347 13.72 16.32 -6.47
N PHE A 348 14.16 15.94 -5.24
CA PHE A 348 15.35 15.13 -5.00
C PHE A 348 15.01 13.77 -4.39
N GLU A 349 15.54 12.68 -4.95
CA GLU A 349 15.61 11.36 -4.32
C GLU A 349 16.91 10.61 -4.69
N ASN A 350 17.56 9.91 -3.71
CA ASN A 350 18.79 9.18 -3.94
C ASN A 350 18.51 7.86 -4.69
N LYS A 351 19.25 7.65 -5.75
CA LYS A 351 19.28 6.35 -6.42
C LYS A 351 19.97 5.34 -5.50
N PRO A 352 19.45 4.10 -5.33
CA PRO A 352 20.13 3.07 -4.55
C PRO A 352 21.60 2.93 -4.94
N THR A 353 22.50 3.00 -3.98
CA THR A 353 23.96 3.07 -4.22
C THR A 353 24.59 1.76 -4.70
N LYS A 354 23.85 0.64 -4.72
CA LYS A 354 24.35 -0.67 -5.12
C LYS A 354 24.04 -1.07 -6.57
N ASN A 355 23.22 -0.33 -7.31
CA ASN A 355 22.82 -0.67 -8.66
C ASN A 355 23.42 0.24 -9.71
N ASP A 356 24.73 0.07 -9.99
CA ASP A 356 25.41 0.73 -11.12
C ASP A 356 25.00 0.16 -12.50
N VAL A 357 24.27 -0.95 -12.55
CA VAL A 357 23.98 -1.70 -13.76
C VAL A 357 22.58 -1.40 -14.32
N HIS A 358 21.55 -1.08 -13.46
CA HIS A 358 20.21 -0.68 -13.91
C HIS A 358 19.82 0.75 -13.49
N PRO A 359 20.12 1.73 -14.34
CA PRO A 359 19.75 3.14 -14.08
C PRO A 359 18.25 3.43 -14.22
N THR A 360 17.41 2.42 -14.51
CA THR A 360 15.97 2.57 -14.76
C THR A 360 15.07 2.15 -13.60
N MET A 361 15.61 1.48 -12.57
CA MET A 361 14.80 1.09 -11.40
C MET A 361 14.32 2.31 -10.63
N LYS A 362 13.01 2.37 -10.35
CA LYS A 362 12.43 3.45 -9.55
C LYS A 362 12.62 3.15 -8.05
N PRO A 363 13.00 4.15 -7.24
CA PRO A 363 13.09 3.99 -5.79
C PRO A 363 11.77 3.55 -5.16
N VAL A 364 11.83 2.57 -4.26
CA VAL A 364 10.64 2.04 -3.57
C VAL A 364 9.98 3.12 -2.73
N ASN A 365 10.76 3.95 -2.06
CA ASN A 365 10.25 5.06 -1.25
C ASN A 365 9.53 6.12 -2.10
N LEU A 366 10.04 6.48 -3.30
CA LEU A 366 9.36 7.40 -4.23
C LEU A 366 8.00 6.86 -4.64
N VAL A 367 7.96 5.59 -5.07
CA VAL A 367 6.71 4.92 -5.47
C VAL A 367 5.76 4.87 -4.27
N GLY A 368 6.25 4.52 -3.08
CA GLY A 368 5.49 4.49 -1.83
C GLY A 368 4.91 5.86 -1.46
N ARG A 369 5.67 6.95 -1.63
CA ARG A 369 5.19 8.32 -1.42
C ARG A 369 4.04 8.68 -2.35
N LEU A 370 4.18 8.45 -3.66
CA LEU A 370 3.12 8.69 -4.64
C LEU A 370 1.88 7.85 -4.33
N MET A 371 2.09 6.59 -3.93
CA MET A 371 1.04 5.66 -3.58
C MET A 371 0.26 6.12 -2.34
N ARG A 372 0.93 6.57 -1.28
CA ARG A 372 0.29 7.15 -0.08
C ARG A 372 -0.52 8.41 -0.41
N ASN A 373 0.01 9.27 -1.27
CA ASN A 373 -0.66 10.53 -1.63
C ASN A 373 -2.01 10.29 -2.29
N SER A 374 -2.17 9.22 -3.08
CA SER A 374 -3.36 9.02 -3.93
C SER A 374 -4.07 7.69 -3.71
N SER A 375 -3.74 6.94 -2.65
CA SER A 375 -4.45 5.70 -2.28
C SER A 375 -4.54 5.52 -0.77
N LYS A 376 -5.47 4.65 -0.33
CA LYS A 376 -5.64 4.22 1.05
C LYS A 376 -5.12 2.79 1.23
N PRO A 377 -4.77 2.36 2.46
CA PRO A 377 -4.50 0.95 2.75
C PRO A 377 -5.63 0.03 2.23
N GLY A 378 -5.26 -1.13 1.68
CA GLY A 378 -6.17 -2.09 1.08
C GLY A 378 -6.59 -1.78 -0.36
N TRP A 379 -6.29 -0.59 -0.92
CA TRP A 379 -6.66 -0.23 -2.28
C TRP A 379 -5.79 -0.91 -3.33
N ASN A 380 -6.38 -1.09 -4.53
CA ASN A 380 -5.76 -1.73 -5.68
C ASN A 380 -4.88 -0.74 -6.45
N VAL A 381 -3.60 -1.07 -6.59
CA VAL A 381 -2.62 -0.29 -7.35
C VAL A 381 -2.21 -1.09 -8.58
N LEU A 382 -2.45 -0.54 -9.76
CA LEU A 382 -2.11 -1.14 -11.04
C LEU A 382 -0.79 -0.59 -11.56
N ASP A 383 0.09 -1.51 -11.97
CA ASP A 383 1.33 -1.22 -12.70
C ASP A 383 1.47 -2.20 -13.86
N LEU A 384 1.35 -1.70 -15.10
CA LEU A 384 1.43 -2.53 -16.31
C LEU A 384 2.85 -2.74 -16.84
N PHE A 385 3.87 -2.20 -16.14
CA PHE A 385 5.28 -2.32 -16.50
C PHE A 385 6.11 -2.58 -15.24
N GLY A 386 5.95 -3.78 -14.67
CA GLY A 386 6.43 -4.15 -13.35
C GLY A 386 7.94 -4.05 -13.14
N GLY A 387 8.73 -4.26 -14.21
CA GLY A 387 10.19 -4.19 -14.18
C GLY A 387 10.80 -5.04 -13.06
N SER A 388 11.51 -4.43 -12.12
CA SER A 388 12.08 -5.09 -10.95
C SER A 388 11.13 -5.22 -9.75
N GLY A 389 9.86 -4.75 -9.85
CA GLY A 389 8.84 -4.90 -8.83
C GLY A 389 8.79 -3.82 -7.75
N SER A 390 9.37 -2.63 -7.98
CA SER A 390 9.35 -1.53 -6.97
C SER A 390 7.94 -1.17 -6.50
N THR A 391 6.95 -1.18 -7.42
CA THR A 391 5.55 -0.92 -7.09
C THR A 391 4.96 -1.98 -6.15
N LEU A 392 5.32 -3.26 -6.35
CA LEU A 392 4.88 -4.35 -5.48
C LEU A 392 5.51 -4.22 -4.10
N MET A 393 6.82 -3.94 -4.03
CA MET A 393 7.54 -3.78 -2.76
C MET A 393 7.01 -2.60 -1.95
N ALA A 394 6.72 -1.48 -2.60
CA ALA A 394 6.06 -0.35 -1.95
C ALA A 394 4.67 -0.74 -1.43
N ALA A 395 3.86 -1.42 -2.23
CA ALA A 395 2.50 -1.83 -1.86
C ALA A 395 2.48 -2.81 -0.68
N GLU A 396 3.36 -3.82 -0.64
CA GLU A 396 3.49 -4.77 0.48
C GLU A 396 3.82 -4.02 1.77
N GLN A 397 4.80 -3.10 1.74
CA GLN A 397 5.26 -2.37 2.93
C GLN A 397 4.22 -1.41 3.51
N ILE A 398 3.45 -0.74 2.66
CA ILE A 398 2.47 0.26 3.11
C ILE A 398 1.01 -0.24 3.05
N GLY A 399 0.80 -1.56 2.88
CA GLY A 399 -0.50 -2.21 3.00
C GLY A 399 -1.48 -1.92 1.87
N ARG A 400 -1.00 -1.80 0.61
CA ARG A 400 -1.82 -1.75 -0.59
C ARG A 400 -1.79 -3.09 -1.32
N ARG A 401 -2.70 -3.30 -2.28
CA ARG A 401 -2.74 -4.50 -3.13
C ARG A 401 -2.20 -4.17 -4.51
N ALA A 402 -1.08 -4.74 -4.89
CA ALA A 402 -0.48 -4.50 -6.20
C ALA A 402 -0.99 -5.50 -7.25
N PHE A 403 -1.31 -4.98 -8.43
CA PHE A 403 -1.64 -5.73 -9.64
C PHE A 403 -0.59 -5.37 -10.68
N LEU A 404 0.39 -6.25 -10.87
CA LEU A 404 1.52 -6.01 -11.75
C LEU A 404 1.43 -6.82 -13.04
N MET A 405 1.84 -6.22 -14.14
CA MET A 405 2.11 -6.90 -15.39
C MET A 405 3.55 -6.69 -15.80
N GLU A 406 4.18 -7.75 -16.30
CA GLU A 406 5.52 -7.73 -16.86
C GLU A 406 5.58 -8.61 -18.11
N LEU A 407 6.20 -8.11 -19.15
CA LEU A 407 6.30 -8.82 -20.44
C LEU A 407 7.47 -9.81 -20.45
N ASP A 408 8.53 -9.52 -19.73
CA ASP A 408 9.73 -10.35 -19.67
C ASP A 408 9.56 -11.46 -18.63
N GLU A 409 9.64 -12.71 -19.08
CA GLU A 409 9.46 -13.90 -18.24
C GLU A 409 10.50 -13.96 -17.11
N LYS A 410 11.74 -13.51 -17.34
CA LYS A 410 12.77 -13.45 -16.31
C LYS A 410 12.48 -12.37 -15.26
N PHE A 411 12.03 -11.19 -15.70
CA PHE A 411 11.65 -10.15 -14.73
C PHE A 411 10.42 -10.56 -13.90
N CYS A 412 9.51 -11.36 -14.45
CA CYS A 412 8.45 -11.94 -13.61
C CYS A 412 9.03 -12.80 -12.48
N ASP A 413 10.04 -13.64 -12.78
CA ASP A 413 10.70 -14.46 -11.76
C ASP A 413 11.49 -13.59 -10.75
N VAL A 414 12.18 -12.54 -11.20
CA VAL A 414 12.85 -11.54 -10.33
C VAL A 414 11.87 -10.92 -9.35
N ILE A 415 10.70 -10.47 -9.81
CA ILE A 415 9.65 -9.91 -8.94
C ILE A 415 9.21 -10.93 -7.89
N ILE A 416 9.02 -12.20 -8.30
CA ILE A 416 8.64 -13.28 -7.39
C ILE A 416 9.72 -13.51 -6.34
N HIS A 417 10.99 -13.65 -6.76
CA HIS A 417 12.12 -13.90 -5.85
C HIS A 417 12.28 -12.75 -4.84
N ARG A 418 12.23 -11.50 -5.30
CA ARG A 418 12.32 -10.31 -4.45
C ARG A 418 11.24 -10.30 -3.37
N TRP A 419 9.98 -10.54 -3.76
CA TRP A 419 8.88 -10.59 -2.81
C TRP A 419 8.98 -11.77 -1.83
N GLU A 420 9.39 -12.96 -2.31
CA GLU A 420 9.58 -14.13 -1.47
C GLU A 420 10.71 -13.93 -0.45
N GLU A 421 11.82 -13.32 -0.86
CA GLU A 421 12.94 -12.99 0.02
C GLU A 421 12.53 -11.98 1.09
N PHE A 422 11.84 -10.92 0.69
CA PHE A 422 11.41 -9.87 1.60
C PHE A 422 10.39 -10.37 2.64
N THR A 423 9.38 -11.14 2.20
CA THR A 423 8.27 -11.54 3.06
C THR A 423 8.47 -12.88 3.75
N GLY A 424 9.37 -13.72 3.26
CA GLY A 424 9.52 -15.12 3.68
C GLY A 424 8.36 -16.03 3.26
N LYS A 425 7.39 -15.53 2.49
CA LYS A 425 6.25 -16.28 1.95
C LYS A 425 6.60 -16.93 0.61
N LYS A 426 5.70 -17.74 0.05
CA LYS A 426 5.85 -18.33 -1.28
C LYS A 426 4.74 -17.87 -2.21
N ALA A 427 5.13 -17.47 -3.43
CA ALA A 427 4.21 -17.16 -4.51
C ALA A 427 3.52 -18.44 -5.03
N VAL A 428 2.27 -18.31 -5.47
CA VAL A 428 1.48 -19.43 -5.97
C VAL A 428 1.00 -19.12 -7.39
N ARG A 429 1.29 -20.02 -8.34
CA ARG A 429 0.74 -19.89 -9.71
C ARG A 429 -0.76 -20.20 -9.68
N ALA A 430 -1.61 -19.21 -9.96
CA ALA A 430 -3.07 -19.32 -9.87
C ALA A 430 -3.70 -19.96 -11.11
N GLY A 431 -3.08 -19.86 -12.28
CA GLY A 431 -3.58 -20.38 -13.55
C GLY A 431 -2.85 -19.80 -14.75
N LYS A 432 -3.19 -20.30 -15.91
CA LYS A 432 -2.72 -19.82 -17.20
C LYS A 432 -3.91 -19.34 -18.00
N LEU A 433 -3.83 -18.14 -18.54
CA LEU A 433 -4.81 -17.72 -19.55
C LEU A 433 -4.63 -18.61 -20.77
N GLU A 434 -5.71 -19.29 -21.24
CA GLU A 434 -5.67 -19.93 -22.56
C GLU A 434 -5.62 -18.80 -23.61
N VAL A 435 -4.43 -18.47 -24.06
CA VAL A 435 -4.25 -17.56 -25.20
C VAL A 435 -4.77 -18.29 -26.41
N SER A 436 -5.96 -17.93 -26.90
CA SER A 436 -6.43 -18.34 -28.22
C SER A 436 -5.55 -17.65 -29.27
N LEU A 437 -4.67 -18.43 -29.90
CA LEU A 437 -3.86 -18.05 -31.04
C LEU A 437 -4.72 -17.62 -32.25
#